data_6da80b0d8c1098f6799adea3ab40db1b
#
_entry.id   6da80b0d8c1098f6799adea3ab40db1b
#
_cell.length_a   1.000
_cell.length_b   1.000
_cell.length_c   1.000
_cell.angle_alpha   90.00
_cell.angle_beta   90.00
_cell.angle_gamma   90.00
#
_symmetry.space_group_name_H-M   'P 1'
#
loop_
_entity.id
_entity.type
_entity.pdbx_description
1 polymer ?
#
loop_
_entity_poly.entity_id
_entity_poly.type
_entity_poly.pdbx_seq_one_letter_code
_entity_poly.pdbx_strand_id
1 'polypeptide(L)'
;LVGSEMCIRDSYQEVSNQRTGQVLTFSVNTDYAYTGIRHDPTGTHLASLKSGIENLVHSSDMGCLAYIQGLTGYYNQLEFPYLNSLGSAGQIVSIESATLYLYPLARSYNEVSQLPNDIRLYITDENNVLEDYVYGSDGVTVQTGDLTIDEMYGKETYYSFNLTEFIRNNYGTSGIKRQKLLMSLTDEESTTTFNQVIFTNDPEQERQCRLDVRFKIYNEQ
;
A
#
# COMPACT_ATOMS: atom_id res chain seq x y z
N LEU A 1 0.72 -15.37 17.47
CA LEU A 1 0.26 -16.52 18.27
C LEU A 1 -0.96 -17.12 17.58
N VAL A 2 -0.76 -18.17 16.82
CA VAL A 2 -1.85 -19.00 16.30
C VAL A 2 -2.31 -19.87 17.45
N GLY A 3 -3.37 -19.47 18.14
CA GLY A 3 -3.99 -20.25 19.19
C GLY A 3 -5.18 -21.00 18.63
N SER A 4 -5.03 -22.29 18.38
CA SER A 4 -6.19 -23.17 18.27
C SER A 4 -6.65 -23.49 19.69
N GLU A 5 -7.80 -22.95 20.11
CA GLU A 5 -8.42 -23.37 21.37
C GLU A 5 -9.01 -24.76 21.21
N MET A 6 -8.38 -25.72 21.86
CA MET A 6 -8.94 -27.05 22.02
C MET A 6 -9.73 -27.07 23.32
N CYS A 7 -11.07 -26.98 23.25
CA CYS A 7 -11.93 -27.17 24.41
C CYS A 7 -11.99 -28.65 24.75
N ILE A 8 -11.27 -29.08 25.79
CA ILE A 8 -11.40 -30.39 26.37
C ILE A 8 -12.48 -30.28 27.45
N ARG A 9 -13.63 -30.92 27.25
CA ARG A 9 -14.63 -31.10 28.31
C ARG A 9 -14.50 -32.50 28.84
N ASP A 10 -14.13 -32.63 30.10
CA ASP A 10 -14.19 -33.87 30.83
C ASP A 10 -15.64 -34.13 31.25
N SER A 11 -16.20 -35.27 30.85
CA SER A 11 -17.50 -35.71 31.29
C SER A 11 -17.32 -36.95 32.17
N TYR A 12 -18.05 -37.03 33.27
CA TYR A 12 -18.04 -38.13 34.17
C TYR A 12 -19.40 -38.80 34.13
N GLN A 13 -19.42 -40.11 33.96
CA GLN A 13 -20.61 -40.95 34.11
C GLN A 13 -20.54 -41.72 35.40
N GLU A 14 -21.54 -41.64 36.22
CA GLU A 14 -21.65 -42.41 37.46
C GLU A 14 -22.59 -43.58 37.20
N VAL A 15 -22.03 -44.80 37.23
CA VAL A 15 -22.78 -46.03 37.15
C VAL A 15 -22.41 -46.89 38.35
N SER A 16 -23.38 -47.23 39.20
CA SER A 16 -23.20 -48.11 40.38
C SER A 16 -22.09 -47.66 41.34
N ASN A 17 -22.07 -46.40 41.73
CA ASN A 17 -21.09 -45.80 42.65
C ASN A 17 -19.62 -45.80 42.15
N GLN A 18 -19.39 -46.11 40.90
CA GLN A 18 -18.05 -45.94 40.28
C GLN A 18 -18.08 -44.76 39.28
N ARG A 19 -17.20 -43.79 39.52
CA ARG A 19 -16.95 -42.73 38.58
C ARG A 19 -15.98 -43.18 37.51
N THR A 20 -16.46 -43.28 36.27
CA THR A 20 -15.59 -43.57 35.11
C THR A 20 -15.43 -42.25 34.30
N GLY A 21 -14.20 -41.77 34.24
CA GLY A 21 -13.85 -40.62 33.37
C GLY A 21 -13.93 -41.04 31.93
N GLN A 22 -14.68 -40.30 31.13
CA GLN A 22 -14.68 -40.46 29.68
C GLN A 22 -14.06 -39.20 29.05
N VAL A 23 -13.05 -39.42 28.22
CA VAL A 23 -12.43 -38.35 27.43
C VAL A 23 -13.19 -38.27 26.09
N LEU A 24 -13.86 -37.16 25.87
CA LEU A 24 -14.46 -36.87 24.58
C LEU A 24 -13.50 -35.97 23.80
N THR A 25 -12.99 -36.50 22.70
CA THR A 25 -12.13 -35.73 21.79
C THR A 25 -12.98 -35.11 20.70
N PHE A 26 -12.96 -33.79 20.61
CA PHE A 26 -13.58 -33.05 19.55
C PHE A 26 -12.50 -32.66 18.54
N SER A 27 -12.62 -33.10 17.30
CA SER A 27 -11.76 -32.65 16.22
C SER A 27 -12.29 -31.30 15.70
N VAL A 28 -11.40 -30.34 15.53
CA VAL A 28 -11.73 -29.09 14.81
C VAL A 28 -11.86 -29.44 13.33
N ASN A 29 -13.03 -29.19 12.77
CA ASN A 29 -13.20 -29.32 11.33
C ASN A 29 -12.54 -28.10 10.65
N THR A 30 -11.44 -28.34 9.94
CA THR A 30 -10.65 -27.31 9.26
C THR A 30 -11.42 -26.62 8.13
N ASP A 31 -12.46 -27.26 7.58
CA ASP A 31 -13.29 -26.69 6.52
C ASP A 31 -14.14 -25.49 7.01
N TYR A 32 -14.38 -25.43 8.33
CA TYR A 32 -15.12 -24.33 8.97
C TYR A 32 -14.26 -23.50 9.91
N ALA A 33 -12.95 -23.76 9.95
CA ALA A 33 -12.01 -22.98 10.74
C ALA A 33 -11.55 -21.75 9.93
N TYR A 34 -11.57 -20.58 10.56
CA TYR A 34 -11.02 -19.37 9.98
C TYR A 34 -10.12 -18.67 10.99
N THR A 35 -9.09 -18.01 10.48
CA THR A 35 -8.23 -17.17 11.30
C THR A 35 -8.73 -15.75 11.24
N GLY A 36 -9.19 -15.23 12.38
CA GLY A 36 -9.56 -13.83 12.50
C GLY A 36 -8.34 -12.99 12.87
N ILE A 37 -8.03 -11.98 12.05
CA ILE A 37 -7.00 -11.00 12.35
C ILE A 37 -7.69 -9.72 12.76
N ARG A 38 -7.32 -9.20 13.93
CA ARG A 38 -7.80 -7.91 14.41
C ARG A 38 -6.65 -6.94 14.49
N HIS A 39 -6.81 -5.83 13.80
CA HIS A 39 -5.89 -4.71 13.86
C HIS A 39 -6.33 -3.73 14.96
N ASP A 40 -5.40 -3.33 15.82
CA ASP A 40 -5.61 -2.29 16.83
C ASP A 40 -4.57 -1.19 16.66
N PRO A 41 -4.93 -0.05 16.04
CA PRO A 41 -4.02 1.05 15.81
C PRO A 41 -3.84 1.96 17.04
N THR A 42 -4.46 1.64 18.19
CA THR A 42 -4.40 2.48 19.39
C THR A 42 -2.96 2.75 19.82
N GLY A 43 -2.63 4.01 20.04
CA GLY A 43 -1.27 4.43 20.43
C GLY A 43 -0.28 4.55 19.26
N THR A 44 -0.73 4.37 18.03
CA THR A 44 0.05 4.61 16.81
C THR A 44 -0.40 5.88 16.10
N HIS A 45 0.39 6.36 15.12
CA HIS A 45 -0.02 7.46 14.24
C HIS A 45 -1.28 7.14 13.41
N LEU A 46 -1.61 5.87 13.24
CA LEU A 46 -2.77 5.39 12.50
C LEU A 46 -4.07 5.37 13.33
N ALA A 47 -4.03 5.73 14.61
CA ALA A 47 -5.19 5.69 15.50
C ALA A 47 -6.35 6.60 15.05
N SER A 48 -6.06 7.64 14.27
CA SER A 48 -7.06 8.55 13.69
C SER A 48 -7.75 8.00 12.44
N LEU A 49 -7.17 6.97 11.78
CA LEU A 49 -7.77 6.34 10.62
C LEU A 49 -8.99 5.50 11.03
N LYS A 50 -10.11 5.77 10.38
CA LYS A 50 -11.34 5.00 10.52
C LYS A 50 -11.55 4.16 9.26
N SER A 51 -12.30 3.08 9.37
CA SER A 51 -12.69 2.30 8.20
C SER A 51 -13.60 3.12 7.27
N GLY A 52 -13.30 3.10 5.97
CA GLY A 52 -14.11 3.72 4.91
C GLY A 52 -13.29 4.53 3.91
N ILE A 53 -13.77 4.61 2.69
CA ILE A 53 -13.10 5.24 1.54
C ILE A 53 -12.92 6.76 1.73
N GLU A 54 -13.80 7.38 2.53
CA GLU A 54 -13.78 8.82 2.78
C GLU A 54 -12.84 9.24 3.90
N ASN A 55 -12.26 8.28 4.63
CA ASN A 55 -11.37 8.57 5.74
C ASN A 55 -9.94 8.71 5.25
N LEU A 56 -9.54 9.92 4.99
CA LEU A 56 -8.21 10.31 4.60
C LEU A 56 -7.51 11.02 5.75
N VAL A 57 -6.26 10.63 6.03
CA VAL A 57 -5.37 11.35 6.94
C VAL A 57 -4.15 11.79 6.16
N HIS A 58 -3.81 13.07 6.26
CA HIS A 58 -2.64 13.61 5.58
C HIS A 58 -1.35 13.09 6.24
N SER A 59 -0.35 12.79 5.42
CA SER A 59 0.95 12.33 5.93
C SER A 59 1.61 13.34 6.87
N SER A 60 1.37 14.63 6.70
CA SER A 60 1.80 15.68 7.64
C SER A 60 1.32 15.46 9.07
N ASP A 61 0.10 14.93 9.23
CA ASP A 61 -0.50 14.65 10.55
C ASP A 61 0.01 13.34 11.14
N MET A 62 0.70 12.56 10.33
CA MET A 62 1.31 11.28 10.71
C MET A 62 2.85 11.34 10.77
N GLY A 63 3.42 12.52 10.96
CA GLY A 63 4.88 12.71 11.01
C GLY A 63 5.56 12.54 9.66
N CYS A 64 4.91 12.95 8.58
CA CYS A 64 5.37 12.80 7.19
C CYS A 64 5.57 11.34 6.75
N LEU A 65 4.83 10.40 7.36
CA LEU A 65 4.90 8.98 7.07
C LEU A 65 3.65 8.49 6.34
N ALA A 66 3.85 7.49 5.50
CA ALA A 66 2.78 6.76 4.82
C ALA A 66 3.02 5.25 4.98
N TYR A 67 1.99 4.50 5.32
CA TYR A 67 2.08 3.09 5.70
C TYR A 67 1.27 2.22 4.76
N ILE A 68 1.88 1.13 4.29
CA ILE A 68 1.16 0.02 3.65
C ILE A 68 1.55 -1.25 4.39
N GLN A 69 0.56 -2.05 4.74
CA GLN A 69 0.78 -3.34 5.40
C GLN A 69 -0.29 -4.32 4.98
N GLY A 70 0.12 -5.55 4.72
CA GLY A 70 -0.80 -6.65 4.45
C GLY A 70 -1.72 -6.91 5.63
N LEU A 71 -2.91 -7.46 5.37
CA LEU A 71 -3.95 -7.83 6.33
C LEU A 71 -4.57 -6.65 7.12
N THR A 72 -4.21 -5.40 6.81
CA THR A 72 -4.74 -4.21 7.50
C THR A 72 -5.71 -3.39 6.67
N GLY A 73 -5.65 -3.52 5.33
CA GLY A 73 -6.48 -2.75 4.40
C GLY A 73 -6.10 -1.26 4.30
N TYR A 74 -4.87 -0.90 4.66
CA TYR A 74 -4.37 0.47 4.46
C TYR A 74 -3.88 0.68 3.05
N TYR A 75 -4.26 1.82 2.48
CA TYR A 75 -3.87 2.29 1.16
C TYR A 75 -3.25 3.67 1.28
N ASN A 76 -2.32 4.01 0.40
CA ASN A 76 -1.76 5.36 0.33
C ASN A 76 -2.23 6.05 -0.93
N GLN A 77 -2.74 7.26 -0.78
CA GLN A 77 -3.10 8.12 -1.90
C GLN A 77 -1.92 9.02 -2.26
N LEU A 78 -1.59 9.06 -3.55
CA LEU A 78 -0.56 9.91 -4.12
C LEU A 78 -1.22 11.03 -4.92
N GLU A 79 -0.87 12.27 -4.61
CA GLU A 79 -1.32 13.46 -5.33
C GLU A 79 -0.12 14.24 -5.85
N PHE A 80 -0.28 14.82 -7.04
CA PHE A 80 0.75 15.64 -7.69
C PHE A 80 0.23 17.07 -7.86
N PRO A 81 0.19 17.89 -6.80
CA PRO A 81 -0.46 19.20 -6.80
C PRO A 81 0.14 20.18 -7.82
N TYR A 82 1.42 20.05 -8.12
CA TYR A 82 2.14 20.97 -9.02
C TYR A 82 2.12 20.53 -10.49
N LEU A 83 1.53 19.38 -10.81
CA LEU A 83 1.49 18.88 -12.18
C LEU A 83 0.78 19.85 -13.13
N ASN A 84 -0.28 20.49 -12.67
CA ASN A 84 -1.05 21.46 -13.44
C ASN A 84 -0.27 22.77 -13.71
N SER A 85 0.75 23.09 -12.94
CA SER A 85 1.55 24.29 -13.13
C SER A 85 2.54 24.18 -14.28
N LEU A 86 2.83 22.98 -14.76
CA LEU A 86 3.74 22.76 -15.89
C LEU A 86 3.25 23.42 -17.20
N GLY A 87 1.92 23.62 -17.35
CA GLY A 87 1.33 24.22 -18.56
C GLY A 87 0.78 25.62 -18.40
N SER A 88 0.92 26.23 -17.24
CA SER A 88 0.30 27.55 -16.95
C SER A 88 0.94 28.76 -17.66
N ALA A 89 2.04 28.55 -18.39
CA ALA A 89 2.78 29.62 -19.05
C ALA A 89 2.40 29.85 -20.54
N GLY A 90 1.29 29.28 -21.02
CA GLY A 90 0.88 29.40 -22.43
C GLY A 90 1.81 28.70 -23.42
N GLN A 91 2.65 27.80 -22.94
CA GLN A 91 3.59 27.03 -23.75
C GLN A 91 3.06 25.62 -24.00
N ILE A 92 3.29 25.09 -25.20
CA ILE A 92 3.00 23.68 -25.48
C ILE A 92 4.11 22.84 -24.85
N VAL A 93 3.72 21.95 -23.94
CA VAL A 93 4.66 21.05 -23.28
C VAL A 93 4.39 19.62 -23.71
N SER A 94 5.43 18.96 -24.18
CA SER A 94 5.39 17.53 -24.52
C SER A 94 6.12 16.73 -23.47
N ILE A 95 5.41 15.86 -22.75
CA ILE A 95 5.99 14.96 -21.75
C ILE A 95 6.73 13.81 -22.46
N GLU A 96 8.03 13.69 -22.25
CA GLU A 96 8.85 12.60 -22.81
C GLU A 96 8.85 11.38 -21.90
N SER A 97 9.08 11.58 -20.61
CA SER A 97 9.06 10.51 -19.62
C SER A 97 8.69 11.04 -18.24
N ALA A 98 8.07 10.20 -17.44
CA ALA A 98 7.82 10.47 -16.04
C ALA A 98 8.06 9.20 -15.23
N THR A 99 8.93 9.26 -14.23
CA THR A 99 9.25 8.12 -13.36
C THR A 99 9.07 8.52 -11.91
N LEU A 100 8.25 7.74 -11.20
CA LEU A 100 8.05 7.90 -9.77
C LEU A 100 9.04 7.00 -9.03
N TYR A 101 9.75 7.57 -8.08
CA TYR A 101 10.62 6.87 -7.15
C TYR A 101 10.07 6.97 -5.73
N LEU A 102 9.86 5.82 -5.10
CA LEU A 102 9.35 5.72 -3.73
C LEU A 102 10.43 5.09 -2.86
N TYR A 103 10.94 5.85 -1.91
CA TYR A 103 11.99 5.40 -1.02
C TYR A 103 11.39 4.93 0.31
N PRO A 104 11.55 3.63 0.66
CA PRO A 104 11.18 3.14 1.98
C PRO A 104 11.99 3.87 3.07
N LEU A 105 11.35 4.09 4.20
CA LEU A 105 12.02 4.69 5.37
C LEU A 105 13.21 3.82 5.77
N ALA A 106 14.39 4.43 5.88
CA ALA A 106 15.61 3.73 6.26
C ALA A 106 15.44 3.03 7.61
N ARG A 107 15.91 1.79 7.70
CA ARG A 107 15.83 0.93 8.90
C ARG A 107 14.40 0.50 9.31
N SER A 108 13.38 0.73 8.48
CA SER A 108 12.03 0.23 8.72
C SER A 108 11.84 -1.21 8.27
N TYR A 109 12.79 -1.80 7.56
CA TYR A 109 12.76 -3.16 7.03
C TYR A 109 14.04 -3.93 7.38
N ASN A 110 13.92 -5.24 7.48
CA ASN A 110 15.01 -6.16 7.81
C ASN A 110 14.64 -7.59 7.37
N GLU A 111 15.45 -8.59 7.73
CA GLU A 111 15.20 -10.00 7.38
C GLU A 111 13.86 -10.56 7.91
N VAL A 112 13.35 -10.02 9.01
CA VAL A 112 12.08 -10.46 9.63
C VAL A 112 10.89 -9.69 9.07
N SER A 113 11.07 -8.40 8.83
CA SER A 113 10.06 -7.52 8.23
C SER A 113 10.56 -7.11 6.84
N GLN A 114 10.33 -7.96 5.87
CA GLN A 114 10.78 -7.75 4.50
C GLN A 114 9.92 -6.72 3.79
N LEU A 115 10.52 -6.02 2.84
CA LEU A 115 9.77 -5.17 1.92
C LEU A 115 8.87 -6.05 1.03
N PRO A 116 7.65 -5.60 0.74
CA PRO A 116 6.81 -6.23 -0.28
C PRO A 116 7.56 -6.30 -1.62
N ASN A 117 7.46 -7.42 -2.32
CA ASN A 117 8.07 -7.54 -3.65
C ASN A 117 7.32 -6.70 -4.68
N ASP A 118 6.01 -6.67 -4.55
CA ASP A 118 5.11 -6.07 -5.53
C ASP A 118 4.19 -5.04 -4.88
N ILE A 119 4.31 -3.80 -5.34
CA ILE A 119 3.37 -2.73 -5.02
C ILE A 119 2.65 -2.35 -6.31
N ARG A 120 1.34 -2.11 -6.24
CA ARG A 120 0.52 -1.67 -7.38
C ARG A 120 0.04 -0.25 -7.19
N LEU A 121 -0.13 0.42 -8.32
CA LEU A 121 -0.78 1.71 -8.42
C LEU A 121 -2.10 1.56 -9.17
N TYR A 122 -3.14 2.12 -8.58
CA TYR A 122 -4.48 2.18 -9.15
C TYR A 122 -4.81 3.63 -9.46
N ILE A 123 -5.54 3.85 -10.55
CA ILE A 123 -6.09 5.15 -10.90
C ILE A 123 -7.46 5.27 -10.24
N THR A 124 -7.71 6.35 -9.51
CA THR A 124 -8.98 6.62 -8.85
C THR A 124 -9.56 7.95 -9.29
N ASP A 125 -10.87 8.09 -9.15
CA ASP A 125 -11.57 9.35 -9.31
C ASP A 125 -11.42 10.27 -8.07
N GLU A 126 -12.11 11.41 -8.08
CA GLU A 126 -12.12 12.36 -6.96
C GLU A 126 -12.70 11.77 -5.67
N ASN A 127 -13.56 10.75 -5.77
CA ASN A 127 -14.22 10.08 -4.65
C ASN A 127 -13.47 8.84 -4.17
N ASN A 128 -12.24 8.62 -4.65
CA ASN A 128 -11.41 7.45 -4.37
C ASN A 128 -12.00 6.12 -4.89
N VAL A 129 -12.89 6.19 -5.89
CA VAL A 129 -13.40 4.99 -6.57
C VAL A 129 -12.35 4.54 -7.58
N LEU A 130 -12.02 3.26 -7.56
CA LEU A 130 -11.09 2.65 -8.51
C LEU A 130 -11.66 2.74 -9.93
N GLU A 131 -10.92 3.36 -10.84
CA GLU A 131 -11.27 3.45 -12.26
C GLU A 131 -10.48 2.45 -13.09
N ASP A 132 -9.15 2.36 -12.86
CA ASP A 132 -8.27 1.52 -13.67
C ASP A 132 -6.95 1.21 -12.94
N TYR A 133 -6.13 0.38 -13.56
CA TYR A 133 -4.77 0.13 -13.15
C TYR A 133 -3.78 1.04 -13.88
N VAL A 134 -2.60 1.25 -13.29
CA VAL A 134 -1.48 1.79 -14.04
C VAL A 134 -0.83 0.65 -14.81
N TYR A 135 -0.81 0.78 -16.14
CA TYR A 135 -0.21 -0.21 -17.03
C TYR A 135 1.23 0.12 -17.35
N GLY A 136 1.99 -0.90 -17.69
CA GLY A 136 3.36 -0.77 -18.22
C GLY A 136 3.38 -0.09 -19.58
N SER A 137 4.58 0.03 -20.15
CA SER A 137 4.77 0.65 -21.48
C SER A 137 4.14 -0.12 -22.64
N ASP A 138 3.73 -1.37 -22.41
CA ASP A 138 2.99 -2.21 -23.34
C ASP A 138 1.46 -1.91 -23.38
N GLY A 139 0.98 -1.12 -22.41
CA GLY A 139 -0.44 -0.77 -22.26
C GLY A 139 -1.36 -1.93 -21.88
N VAL A 140 -0.83 -3.08 -21.53
CA VAL A 140 -1.60 -4.32 -21.24
C VAL A 140 -1.24 -4.91 -19.89
N THR A 141 0.04 -4.98 -19.57
CA THR A 141 0.51 -5.56 -18.31
C THR A 141 0.33 -4.56 -17.17
N VAL A 142 -0.39 -4.95 -16.11
CA VAL A 142 -0.49 -4.12 -14.91
C VAL A 142 0.89 -3.91 -14.32
N GLN A 143 1.27 -2.66 -14.13
CA GLN A 143 2.58 -2.32 -13.63
C GLN A 143 2.66 -2.61 -12.12
N THR A 144 3.68 -3.38 -11.74
CA THR A 144 4.14 -3.48 -10.37
C THR A 144 5.40 -2.61 -10.19
N GLY A 145 5.62 -2.13 -8.99
CA GLY A 145 6.82 -1.32 -8.72
C GLY A 145 8.08 -2.16 -8.83
N ASP A 146 9.03 -1.72 -9.65
CA ASP A 146 10.34 -2.35 -9.74
C ASP A 146 11.13 -2.06 -8.46
N LEU A 147 11.31 -3.08 -7.60
CA LEU A 147 12.06 -2.96 -6.36
C LEU A 147 13.56 -3.10 -6.63
N THR A 148 14.29 -2.05 -6.33
CA THR A 148 15.76 -2.06 -6.27
C THR A 148 16.19 -2.07 -4.82
N ILE A 149 17.02 -3.04 -4.42
CA ILE A 149 17.55 -3.16 -3.06
C ILE A 149 19.06 -2.85 -3.06
N ASP A 150 19.46 -1.88 -2.26
CA ASP A 150 20.87 -1.65 -1.92
C ASP A 150 21.22 -2.45 -0.67
N GLU A 151 21.79 -3.64 -0.89
CA GLU A 151 22.17 -4.55 0.19
C GLU A 151 23.36 -4.03 1.02
N MET A 152 24.15 -3.14 0.46
CA MET A 152 25.39 -2.70 1.11
C MET A 152 25.16 -1.53 2.08
N TYR A 153 24.40 -0.53 1.64
CA TYR A 153 24.22 0.71 2.41
C TYR A 153 22.77 1.04 2.73
N GLY A 154 21.80 0.38 2.07
CA GLY A 154 20.36 0.61 2.22
C GLY A 154 19.90 2.00 1.74
N LYS A 155 20.77 2.76 1.07
CA LYS A 155 20.49 4.14 0.67
C LYS A 155 19.80 4.26 -0.69
N GLU A 156 20.08 3.32 -1.58
CA GLU A 156 19.53 3.27 -2.94
C GLU A 156 18.46 2.16 -3.05
N THR A 157 17.74 1.89 -1.95
CA THR A 157 16.58 1.00 -1.98
C THR A 157 15.35 1.81 -2.31
N TYR A 158 14.66 1.47 -3.40
CA TYR A 158 13.48 2.17 -3.87
C TYR A 158 12.59 1.28 -4.74
N TYR A 159 11.33 1.67 -4.87
CA TYR A 159 10.42 1.20 -5.91
C TYR A 159 10.35 2.26 -7.01
N SER A 160 10.34 1.83 -8.28
CA SER A 160 10.15 2.72 -9.40
C SER A 160 8.94 2.35 -10.25
N PHE A 161 8.25 3.39 -10.75
CA PHE A 161 7.08 3.26 -11.61
C PHE A 161 7.20 4.18 -12.81
N ASN A 162 6.87 3.69 -13.98
CA ASN A 162 6.75 4.53 -15.17
C ASN A 162 5.35 5.14 -15.22
N LEU A 163 5.25 6.43 -14.97
CA LEU A 163 3.99 7.18 -14.98
C LEU A 163 3.81 8.05 -16.23
N THR A 164 4.57 7.81 -17.29
CA THR A 164 4.59 8.68 -18.48
C THR A 164 3.19 8.87 -19.08
N GLU A 165 2.46 7.78 -19.30
CA GLU A 165 1.10 7.86 -19.88
C GLU A 165 0.10 8.48 -18.90
N PHE A 166 0.19 8.15 -17.60
CA PHE A 166 -0.65 8.77 -16.58
C PHE A 166 -0.46 10.29 -16.55
N ILE A 167 0.81 10.75 -16.56
CA ILE A 167 1.12 12.18 -16.55
C ILE A 167 0.67 12.87 -17.84
N ARG A 168 0.86 12.23 -19.02
CA ARG A 168 0.37 12.77 -20.30
C ARG A 168 -1.14 12.97 -20.31
N ASN A 169 -1.88 12.01 -19.78
CA ASN A 169 -3.35 12.04 -19.76
C ASN A 169 -3.90 13.07 -18.76
N ASN A 170 -3.17 13.33 -17.68
CA ASN A 170 -3.58 14.28 -16.62
C ASN A 170 -2.97 15.66 -16.78
N TYR A 171 -1.98 15.84 -17.63
CA TYR A 171 -1.34 17.11 -17.90
C TYR A 171 -2.26 18.04 -18.73
N GLY A 172 -2.46 19.27 -18.25
CA GLY A 172 -3.22 20.28 -18.99
C GLY A 172 -4.75 20.10 -18.96
N THR A 173 -5.26 19.12 -18.28
CA THR A 173 -6.72 18.90 -18.14
C THR A 173 -7.30 19.80 -17.07
N SER A 174 -7.38 21.10 -17.38
CA SER A 174 -8.10 22.08 -16.56
C SER A 174 -9.61 21.82 -16.68
N GLY A 175 -10.20 21.30 -15.61
CA GLY A 175 -11.66 21.08 -15.51
C GLY A 175 -12.16 19.65 -15.76
N ILE A 176 -11.29 18.70 -16.05
CA ILE A 176 -11.63 17.25 -16.07
C ILE A 176 -11.25 16.62 -14.73
N LYS A 177 -11.97 15.59 -14.34
CA LYS A 177 -11.74 14.79 -13.13
C LYS A 177 -10.24 14.64 -12.86
N ARG A 178 -9.79 15.16 -11.73
CA ARG A 178 -8.43 14.97 -11.27
C ARG A 178 -8.30 13.52 -10.83
N GLN A 179 -7.67 12.71 -11.66
CA GLN A 179 -7.34 11.36 -11.29
C GLN A 179 -6.23 11.40 -10.25
N LYS A 180 -6.36 10.53 -9.27
CA LYS A 180 -5.38 10.33 -8.21
C LYS A 180 -4.81 8.92 -8.34
N LEU A 181 -3.69 8.67 -7.72
CA LEU A 181 -3.13 7.33 -7.63
C LEU A 181 -3.32 6.78 -6.22
N LEU A 182 -3.84 5.56 -6.15
CA LEU A 182 -3.92 4.79 -4.93
C LEU A 182 -2.83 3.71 -4.97
N MET A 183 -2.01 3.64 -3.95
CA MET A 183 -0.94 2.67 -3.81
C MET A 183 -1.31 1.58 -2.81
N SER A 184 -1.16 0.33 -3.19
CA SER A 184 -1.47 -0.84 -2.39
C SER A 184 -0.50 -1.98 -2.64
N LEU A 185 -0.53 -3.00 -1.80
CA LEU A 185 0.03 -4.31 -2.10
C LEU A 185 -0.81 -5.00 -3.18
N THR A 186 -0.27 -6.04 -3.80
CA THR A 186 -1.05 -6.94 -4.65
C THR A 186 -2.14 -7.65 -3.83
N ASP A 187 -3.16 -8.16 -4.48
CA ASP A 187 -4.28 -8.85 -3.81
C ASP A 187 -3.77 -10.05 -3.00
N GLU A 188 -2.78 -10.77 -3.53
CA GLU A 188 -2.15 -11.90 -2.86
C GLU A 188 -1.38 -11.44 -1.61
N GLU A 189 -0.47 -10.49 -1.72
CA GLU A 189 0.31 -10.01 -0.58
C GLU A 189 -0.57 -9.30 0.46
N SER A 190 -1.59 -8.59 0.03
CA SER A 190 -2.51 -7.88 0.93
C SER A 190 -3.32 -8.79 1.83
N THR A 191 -3.57 -10.04 1.40
CA THR A 191 -4.43 -11.00 2.11
C THR A 191 -3.67 -12.14 2.78
N THR A 192 -2.41 -12.38 2.41
CA THR A 192 -1.65 -13.55 2.87
C THR A 192 -0.42 -13.21 3.71
N THR A 193 0.08 -11.97 3.63
CA THR A 193 1.35 -11.60 4.29
C THR A 193 1.17 -10.46 5.28
N PHE A 194 2.11 -10.34 6.23
CA PHE A 194 2.29 -9.17 7.10
C PHE A 194 3.36 -8.21 6.57
N ASN A 195 3.80 -8.40 5.32
CA ASN A 195 4.79 -7.51 4.72
C ASN A 195 4.32 -6.07 4.79
N GLN A 196 5.24 -5.18 5.08
CA GLN A 196 4.96 -3.76 5.23
C GLN A 196 6.01 -2.91 4.56
N VAL A 197 5.59 -1.73 4.17
CA VAL A 197 6.50 -0.67 3.76
C VAL A 197 6.04 0.65 4.35
N ILE A 198 7.00 1.43 4.80
CA ILE A 198 6.79 2.78 5.30
C ILE A 198 7.54 3.72 4.38
N PHE A 199 6.85 4.68 3.81
CA PHE A 199 7.45 5.76 3.03
C PHE A 199 7.52 7.04 3.83
N THR A 200 8.48 7.89 3.52
CA THR A 200 8.61 9.19 4.16
C THR A 200 8.66 10.30 3.12
N ASN A 201 8.05 11.42 3.48
CA ASN A 201 8.16 12.67 2.74
C ASN A 201 8.76 13.78 3.62
N ASP A 202 9.46 13.40 4.69
CA ASP A 202 10.16 14.31 5.58
C ASP A 202 11.34 14.94 4.84
N PRO A 203 11.39 16.29 4.72
CA PRO A 203 12.45 16.98 4.03
C PRO A 203 13.84 16.84 4.71
N GLU A 204 13.90 16.42 5.96
CA GLU A 204 15.13 16.16 6.66
C GLU A 204 15.75 14.77 6.35
N GLN A 205 14.98 13.90 5.71
CA GLN A 205 15.48 12.59 5.29
C GLN A 205 16.38 12.69 4.05
N GLU A 206 17.41 11.86 4.01
CA GLU A 206 18.38 11.83 2.90
C GLU A 206 17.74 11.50 1.55
N ARG A 207 16.67 10.69 1.57
CA ARG A 207 15.92 10.27 0.38
C ARG A 207 14.42 10.50 0.58
N GLN A 208 13.83 11.16 -0.38
CA GLN A 208 12.39 11.46 -0.41
C GLN A 208 11.74 10.83 -1.63
N CYS A 209 10.46 10.51 -1.51
CA CYS A 209 9.66 10.12 -2.67
C CYS A 209 9.62 11.27 -3.68
N ARG A 210 9.86 10.99 -4.96
CA ARG A 210 9.94 12.00 -6.00
C ARG A 210 9.40 11.53 -7.33
N LEU A 211 8.87 12.47 -8.09
CA LEU A 211 8.47 12.27 -9.48
C LEU A 211 9.44 13.03 -10.40
N ASP A 212 10.19 12.30 -11.20
CA ASP A 212 11.10 12.86 -12.20
C ASP A 212 10.37 12.95 -13.54
N VAL A 213 10.13 14.17 -14.03
CA VAL A 213 9.45 14.42 -15.31
C VAL A 213 10.40 15.07 -16.28
N ARG A 214 10.56 14.46 -17.46
CA ARG A 214 11.28 15.04 -18.61
C ARG A 214 10.27 15.55 -19.62
N PHE A 215 10.43 16.79 -20.05
CA PHE A 215 9.51 17.43 -20.98
C PHE A 215 10.22 18.39 -21.93
N LYS A 216 9.61 18.63 -23.09
CA LYS A 216 10.03 19.65 -24.06
C LYS A 216 9.05 20.78 -24.09
N ILE A 217 9.56 21.98 -24.17
CA ILE A 217 8.77 23.19 -24.31
C ILE A 217 8.88 23.66 -25.75
N TYR A 218 7.74 23.94 -26.39
CA TYR A 218 7.65 24.54 -27.71
C TYR A 218 7.11 25.95 -27.53
N ASN A 219 7.87 26.95 -27.94
CA ASN A 219 7.37 28.32 -28.02
C ASN A 219 6.65 28.51 -29.34
N GLU A 220 5.43 28.99 -29.33
CA GLU A 220 4.78 29.47 -30.54
C GLU A 220 5.59 30.66 -31.09
N GLN A 221 6.01 30.60 -32.36
CA GLN A 221 6.65 31.70 -33.09
C GLN A 221 5.60 32.65 -33.61
#